data_42e5bb6d7f0811cc09980b497d99826a
#
_entry.id   42e5bb6d7f0811cc09980b497d99826a
#
_cell.length_a   1.000
_cell.length_b   1.000
_cell.length_c   1.000
_cell.angle_alpha   90.00
_cell.angle_beta   90.00
_cell.angle_gamma   90.00
#
_symmetry.space_group_name_H-M   'P 1'
#
loop_
_entity.id
_entity.type
_entity.pdbx_description
1 polymer ?
#
loop_
_entity_poly.entity_id
_entity_poly.type
_entity_poly.pdbx_seq_one_letter_code
_entity_poly.pdbx_strand_id
1 'polypeptide(L)'
;VCSSDLSPAAEVMEKELAAARIERPSLPVIANVTAEEASAPEDIRRLLVEQVTSLVRWRECVLYMRDHDVDTVVEIGAGKVLTGLSRRIDRELTGISVQTPDDIEAFAATL
;
A
#
# COMPACT_ATOMS: atom_id res chain seq x y z
N VAL A 1 -8.78 -8.07 -15.17
CA VAL A 1 -9.56 -8.94 -14.30
C VAL A 1 -8.73 -10.19 -14.01
N CYS A 2 -8.33 -10.38 -12.77
CA CYS A 2 -7.65 -11.59 -12.38
C CYS A 2 -8.67 -12.73 -12.32
N SER A 3 -8.54 -13.71 -13.20
CA SER A 3 -9.45 -14.85 -13.26
C SER A 3 -9.05 -15.99 -12.33
N SER A 4 -7.95 -15.85 -11.60
CA SER A 4 -7.48 -16.87 -10.66
C SER A 4 -8.26 -16.81 -9.35
N ASP A 5 -8.59 -17.98 -8.82
CA ASP A 5 -9.19 -18.09 -7.50
C ASP A 5 -8.10 -17.93 -6.43
N LEU A 6 -8.15 -16.80 -5.70
CA LEU A 6 -7.22 -16.49 -4.63
C LEU A 6 -7.77 -16.81 -3.23
N SER A 7 -8.93 -17.47 -3.15
CA SER A 7 -9.53 -17.83 -1.85
C SER A 7 -8.60 -18.66 -0.96
N PRO A 8 -7.84 -19.65 -1.48
CA PRO A 8 -6.87 -20.38 -0.66
C PRO A 8 -5.78 -19.47 -0.09
N ALA A 9 -5.31 -18.50 -0.87
CA ALA A 9 -4.32 -17.53 -0.41
C ALA A 9 -4.89 -16.62 0.68
N ALA A 10 -6.14 -16.20 0.55
CA ALA A 10 -6.82 -15.40 1.58
C ALA A 10 -6.96 -16.16 2.89
N GLU A 11 -7.28 -17.45 2.83
CA GLU A 11 -7.36 -18.31 4.02
C GLU A 11 -6.03 -18.44 4.75
N VAL A 12 -4.93 -18.62 4.01
CA VAL A 12 -3.58 -18.66 4.58
C VAL A 12 -3.22 -17.32 5.21
N MET A 13 -3.50 -16.23 4.53
CA MET A 13 -3.24 -14.88 5.06
C MET A 13 -4.05 -14.60 6.32
N GLU A 14 -5.30 -15.04 6.38
CA GLU A 14 -6.13 -14.89 7.57
C GLU A 14 -5.52 -15.55 8.79
N LYS A 15 -5.02 -16.78 8.64
CA LYS A 15 -4.35 -17.51 9.71
C LYS A 15 -3.06 -16.84 10.15
N GLU A 16 -2.23 -16.45 9.20
CA GLU A 16 -0.95 -15.80 9.50
C GLU A 16 -1.14 -14.44 10.17
N LEU A 17 -2.08 -13.63 9.69
CA LEU A 17 -2.37 -12.33 10.26
C LEU A 17 -3.07 -12.43 11.62
N ALA A 18 -3.85 -13.47 11.86
CA ALA A 18 -4.44 -13.73 13.18
C ALA A 18 -3.38 -14.03 14.23
N ALA A 19 -2.28 -14.68 13.83
CA ALA A 19 -1.15 -14.98 14.70
C ALA A 19 -0.14 -13.83 14.80
N ALA A 20 -0.14 -12.90 13.84
CA ALA A 20 0.78 -11.78 13.80
C ALA A 20 0.37 -10.71 14.82
N ARG A 21 1.38 -10.09 15.44
CA ARG A 21 1.16 -8.94 16.31
C ARG A 21 1.02 -7.69 15.45
N ILE A 22 -0.17 -7.12 15.42
CA ILE A 22 -0.45 -5.88 14.70
C ILE A 22 -0.81 -4.83 15.74
N GLU A 23 -0.04 -3.76 15.77
CA GLU A 23 -0.26 -2.62 16.67
C GLU A 23 -0.88 -1.46 15.88
N ARG A 24 -1.45 -0.50 16.61
CA ARG A 24 -1.98 0.71 15.99
C ARG A 24 -0.85 1.46 15.29
N PRO A 25 -1.00 1.79 14.00
CA PRO A 25 0.06 2.50 13.29
C PRO A 25 0.21 3.94 13.80
N SER A 26 1.42 4.45 13.75
CA SER A 26 1.71 5.85 14.08
C SER A 26 1.37 6.81 12.94
N LEU A 27 1.26 6.28 11.72
CA LEU A 27 0.85 7.03 10.53
C LEU A 27 -0.42 6.41 9.95
N PRO A 28 -1.26 7.19 9.25
CA PRO A 28 -2.44 6.64 8.59
C PRO A 28 -2.08 5.57 7.57
N VAL A 29 -2.84 4.49 7.54
CA VAL A 29 -2.72 3.43 6.53
C VAL A 29 -3.92 3.51 5.61
N ILE A 30 -3.67 3.58 4.30
CA ILE A 30 -4.72 3.57 3.29
C ILE A 30 -4.86 2.15 2.77
N ALA A 31 -6.01 1.56 2.97
CA ALA A 31 -6.28 0.20 2.50
C ALA A 31 -6.71 0.18 1.04
N ASN A 32 -6.12 -0.73 0.24
CA ASN A 32 -6.42 -0.85 -1.18
C ASN A 32 -7.87 -1.23 -1.47
N VAL A 33 -8.52 -1.93 -0.57
CA VAL A 33 -9.88 -2.43 -0.78
C VAL A 33 -10.94 -1.36 -0.54
N THR A 34 -10.67 -0.40 0.34
CA THR A 34 -11.60 0.68 0.68
C THR A 34 -11.19 2.04 0.15
N ALA A 35 -9.91 2.21 -0.18
CA ALA A 35 -9.29 3.50 -0.51
C ALA A 35 -9.50 4.56 0.58
N GLU A 36 -9.57 4.12 1.84
CA GLU A 36 -9.79 4.96 3.01
C GLU A 36 -8.79 4.60 4.11
N GLU A 37 -8.67 5.49 5.10
CA GLU A 37 -7.81 5.24 6.24
C GLU A 37 -8.31 4.09 7.11
N ALA A 38 -7.37 3.27 7.56
CA ALA A 38 -7.59 2.25 8.58
C ALA A 38 -6.57 2.46 9.71
N SER A 39 -7.01 2.50 10.95
CA SER A 39 -6.14 2.76 12.10
C SER A 39 -6.25 1.71 13.20
N ALA A 40 -7.38 1.04 13.33
CA ALA A 40 -7.55 -0.03 14.31
C ALA A 40 -6.84 -1.31 13.83
N PRO A 41 -6.04 -1.98 14.69
CA PRO A 41 -5.34 -3.21 14.29
C PRO A 41 -6.27 -4.29 13.74
N GLU A 42 -7.46 -4.45 14.29
CA GLU A 42 -8.44 -5.43 13.82
C GLU A 42 -8.93 -5.11 12.41
N ASP A 43 -9.17 -3.83 12.13
CA ASP A 43 -9.59 -3.38 10.79
C ASP A 43 -8.49 -3.58 9.77
N ILE A 44 -7.24 -3.24 10.13
CA ILE A 44 -6.07 -3.45 9.26
C ILE A 44 -5.92 -4.93 8.95
N ARG A 45 -6.01 -5.80 9.95
CA ARG A 45 -5.93 -7.25 9.78
C ARG A 45 -6.99 -7.77 8.83
N ARG A 46 -8.24 -7.35 9.03
CA ARG A 46 -9.37 -7.74 8.19
C ARG A 46 -9.21 -7.27 6.75
N LEU A 47 -8.84 -6.00 6.57
CA LEU A 47 -8.68 -5.39 5.24
C LEU A 47 -7.51 -6.00 4.46
N LEU A 48 -6.42 -6.39 5.12
CA LEU A 48 -5.31 -7.10 4.48
C LEU A 48 -5.73 -8.48 3.95
N VAL A 49 -6.64 -9.16 4.62
CA VAL A 49 -7.20 -10.42 4.12
C VAL A 49 -8.15 -10.16 2.96
N GLU A 50 -9.06 -9.21 3.10
CA GLU A 50 -10.04 -8.88 2.06
C GLU A 50 -9.39 -8.45 0.75
N GLN A 51 -8.29 -7.72 0.79
CA GLN A 51 -7.61 -7.23 -0.42
C GLN A 51 -7.07 -8.36 -1.31
N VAL A 52 -6.83 -9.56 -0.77
CA VAL A 52 -6.30 -10.69 -1.56
C VAL A 52 -7.28 -11.09 -2.66
N THR A 53 -8.58 -11.02 -2.39
CA THR A 53 -9.65 -11.44 -3.32
C THR A 53 -10.46 -10.27 -3.85
N SER A 54 -10.13 -9.04 -3.49
CA SER A 54 -10.89 -7.85 -3.85
C SER A 54 -10.19 -7.02 -4.91
N LEU A 55 -10.93 -6.11 -5.52
CA LEU A 55 -10.41 -5.16 -6.48
C LEU A 55 -9.45 -4.18 -5.77
N VAL A 56 -8.29 -3.95 -6.38
CA VAL A 56 -7.34 -2.95 -5.89
C VAL A 56 -7.75 -1.57 -6.40
N ARG A 57 -8.07 -0.67 -5.50
CA ARG A 57 -8.53 0.68 -5.81
C ARG A 57 -7.35 1.67 -5.77
N TRP A 58 -6.28 1.38 -6.52
CA TRP A 58 -5.03 2.14 -6.47
C TRP A 58 -5.21 3.60 -6.87
N ARG A 59 -5.94 3.85 -7.94
CA ARG A 59 -6.19 5.24 -8.39
C ARG A 59 -6.85 6.07 -7.29
N GLU A 60 -7.86 5.50 -6.64
CA GLU A 60 -8.59 6.17 -5.56
C GLU A 60 -7.70 6.37 -4.32
N CYS A 61 -6.82 5.42 -4.02
CA CYS A 61 -5.83 5.58 -2.95
C CYS A 61 -4.89 6.77 -3.22
N VAL A 62 -4.39 6.88 -4.45
CA VAL A 62 -3.50 7.99 -4.84
C VAL A 62 -4.23 9.33 -4.77
N LEU A 63 -5.47 9.39 -5.25
CA LEU A 63 -6.28 10.60 -5.17
C LEU A 63 -6.57 11.00 -3.72
N TYR A 64 -6.82 10.02 -2.86
CA TYR A 64 -7.00 10.26 -1.43
C TYR A 64 -5.74 10.88 -0.81
N MET A 65 -4.57 10.31 -1.11
CA MET A 65 -3.30 10.83 -0.61
C MET A 65 -3.05 12.27 -1.08
N ARG A 66 -3.33 12.56 -2.35
CA ARG A 66 -3.21 13.92 -2.91
C ARG A 66 -4.12 14.89 -2.17
N ASP A 67 -5.36 14.51 -1.91
CA ASP A 67 -6.33 15.35 -1.20
C ASP A 67 -5.94 15.60 0.26
N HIS A 68 -5.01 14.80 0.80
CA HIS A 68 -4.46 14.94 2.14
C HIS A 68 -3.03 15.49 2.14
N ASP A 69 -2.70 16.30 1.12
CA ASP A 69 -1.43 17.05 1.01
C ASP A 69 -0.17 16.18 0.85
N VAL A 70 -0.33 14.97 0.33
CA VAL A 70 0.82 14.13 -0.02
C VAL A 70 1.33 14.55 -1.39
N ASP A 71 2.59 14.97 -1.47
CA ASP A 71 3.24 15.40 -2.71
C ASP A 71 4.32 14.44 -3.21
N THR A 72 4.76 13.53 -2.35
CA THR A 72 5.82 12.57 -2.65
C THR A 72 5.39 11.17 -2.26
N VAL A 73 5.55 10.22 -3.17
CA VAL A 73 5.29 8.81 -2.92
C VAL A 73 6.58 8.02 -3.09
N VAL A 74 6.82 7.07 -2.19
CA VAL A 74 8.02 6.24 -2.19
C VAL A 74 7.61 4.78 -2.33
N GLU A 75 8.02 4.15 -3.41
CA GLU A 75 7.80 2.73 -3.64
C GLU A 75 8.99 1.95 -3.10
N ILE A 76 8.74 1.15 -2.07
CA ILE A 76 9.77 0.35 -1.40
C ILE A 76 9.60 -1.10 -1.83
N GLY A 77 10.61 -1.65 -2.50
CA GLY A 77 10.60 -3.01 -3.03
C GLY A 77 11.07 -3.08 -4.47
N ALA A 78 10.95 -4.24 -5.07
CA ALA A 78 11.40 -4.46 -6.44
C ALA A 78 10.44 -3.82 -7.46
N GLY A 79 11.00 -3.12 -8.43
CA GLY A 79 10.24 -2.53 -9.54
C GLY A 79 9.86 -1.07 -9.36
N LYS A 80 9.21 -0.52 -10.36
CA LYS A 80 8.79 0.89 -10.44
C LYS A 80 7.35 1.03 -10.94
N VAL A 81 6.55 -0.02 -10.84
CA VAL A 81 5.20 -0.07 -11.40
C VAL A 81 4.28 0.94 -10.74
N LEU A 82 4.28 0.98 -9.41
CA LEU A 82 3.42 1.86 -8.65
C LEU A 82 3.85 3.33 -8.79
N THR A 83 5.15 3.58 -8.84
CA THR A 83 5.70 4.92 -9.11
C THR A 83 5.22 5.45 -10.46
N GLY A 84 5.28 4.62 -11.50
CA GLY A 84 4.79 4.98 -12.83
C GLY A 84 3.29 5.19 -12.88
N LEU A 85 2.51 4.34 -12.21
CA LEU A 85 1.06 4.48 -12.14
C LEU A 85 0.65 5.75 -11.39
N SER A 86 1.31 6.06 -10.28
CA SER A 86 1.03 7.27 -9.50
C SER A 86 1.25 8.52 -10.32
N ARG A 87 2.33 8.58 -11.10
CA ARG A 87 2.63 9.71 -11.98
C ARG A 87 1.57 9.89 -13.08
N ARG A 88 0.99 8.80 -13.58
CA ARG A 88 -0.10 8.86 -14.58
C ARG A 88 -1.40 9.36 -13.97
N ILE A 89 -1.64 9.09 -12.70
CA ILE A 89 -2.84 9.55 -11.98
C ILE A 89 -2.71 11.04 -11.65
N ASP A 90 -1.54 11.46 -11.17
CA ASP A 90 -1.26 12.85 -10.85
C ASP A 90 0.21 13.17 -11.19
N ARG A 91 0.41 14.04 -12.19
CA ARG A 91 1.73 14.43 -12.65
C ARG A 91 2.50 15.30 -11.66
N GLU A 92 1.80 15.92 -10.71
CA GLU A 92 2.41 16.75 -9.68
C GLU A 92 3.03 15.93 -8.56
N LEU A 93 2.66 14.64 -8.44
CA LEU A 93 3.28 13.75 -7.47
C LEU A 93 4.72 13.40 -7.86
N THR A 94 5.62 13.55 -6.91
CA THR A 94 6.99 13.07 -7.03
C THR A 94 7.05 11.60 -6.64
N GLY A 95 7.51 10.75 -7.56
CA GLY A 95 7.66 9.32 -7.30
C GLY A 95 9.11 8.95 -7.10
N ILE A 96 9.42 8.25 -6.03
CA ILE A 96 10.75 7.74 -5.71
C ILE A 96 10.67 6.22 -5.58
N SER A 97 11.61 5.51 -6.19
CA SER A 97 11.72 4.06 -6.14
C SER A 97 12.96 3.66 -5.35
N VAL A 98 12.77 2.82 -4.35
CA VAL A 98 13.83 2.35 -3.44
C VAL A 98 13.87 0.83 -3.51
N GLN A 99 14.90 0.26 -4.15
CA GLN A 99 14.98 -1.17 -4.43
C GLN A 99 16.19 -1.86 -3.80
N THR A 100 17.27 -1.13 -3.57
CA THR A 100 18.54 -1.66 -3.06
C THR A 100 18.94 -0.98 -1.75
N PRO A 101 19.87 -1.56 -0.96
CA PRO A 101 20.40 -0.88 0.23
C PRO A 101 21.00 0.49 -0.08
N ASP A 102 21.65 0.64 -1.23
CA ASP A 102 22.20 1.94 -1.66
C ASP A 102 21.10 2.96 -1.91
N ASP A 103 19.98 2.54 -2.51
CA ASP A 103 18.81 3.40 -2.70
C ASP A 103 18.22 3.85 -1.36
N ILE A 104 18.18 2.95 -0.38
CA ILE A 104 17.70 3.25 0.97
C ILE A 104 18.56 4.32 1.63
N GLU A 105 19.89 4.16 1.55
CA GLU A 105 20.82 5.13 2.11
C GLU A 105 20.68 6.51 1.44
N ALA A 106 20.59 6.53 0.12
CA ALA A 106 20.41 7.76 -0.64
C ALA A 106 19.11 8.47 -0.28
N PHE A 107 18.02 7.72 -0.14
CA PHE A 107 16.73 8.28 0.27
C PHE A 107 16.76 8.78 1.72
N ALA A 108 17.33 8.00 2.64
CA ALA A 108 17.43 8.38 4.05
C ALA A 108 18.21 9.68 4.25
N ALA A 109 19.20 9.96 3.39
CA ALA A 109 19.97 11.19 3.43
C ALA A 109 19.15 12.43 3.06
N THR A 110 17.99 12.26 2.42
CA THR A 110 17.10 13.38 2.04
C THR A 110 16.05 13.72 3.12
N LEU A 111 15.94 12.90 4.15
CA LEU A 111 14.98 13.09 5.24
C LEU A 111 15.45 14.11 6.29
#